data_1d1546cbdd0c7f929273a6f48510074f
#
_entry.id   1d1546cbdd0c7f929273a6f48510074f
#
_cell.length_a   1.000
_cell.length_b   1.000
_cell.length_c   1.000
_cell.angle_alpha   90.00
_cell.angle_beta   90.00
_cell.angle_gamma   90.00
#
_symmetry.space_group_name_H-M   'P 1'
#
loop_
_entity.id
_entity.type
_entity.pdbx_description
1 polymer ?
#
loop_
_entity_poly.entity_id
_entity_poly.type
_entity_poly.pdbx_seq_one_letter_code
_entity_poly.pdbx_strand_id
1 'polypeptide(L)'
;MKRLALVLALVPATAAAWEPQTTHAGLAEQAALVSRLHKRLVALGFAGGLFEPLTIPPADAPALSTALKLLSPTHGSVPDARGRQSALAWLTAGAALADLPASQGANHFFDPATGQGWTPPGRGLGGTLGKLVGGGTLPDKGMPAPDWLIAKTNPFNVEQFLNQYAKAVSAATPGERSRYMAAALVAAGAMLHTLGDLGAPSRVRGDAAAHLDPLGAGPDDLGSRFERIAALTYGRLGVPAPSRTVSRSHLRDFFSTKDGGGLADEISRSYFSPNTLPEPTRVSADTRPTLRRPQPALPARLNLMAANRDEGTTLRNAAGVCLARYRVEHDQLTFSIDDDCALEQLAVILPEVSAYEAGMLDFLLRGELTLGVADKLTVSGAGLGAGKIEVLVEDDRGVRTSVGSLDTAGAPAGEPAALGSVAAPAAGVRVVAVYRGTDAAGEPIVAVGAMPLTH
;
A
#
# COMPACT_ATOMS: atom_id res chain seq x y z
N MET A 1 -45.88 -32.03 -11.14
CA MET A 1 -44.83 -31.15 -11.71
C MET A 1 -44.25 -30.30 -10.57
N LYS A 2 -43.15 -30.75 -9.98
CA LYS A 2 -42.49 -30.02 -8.88
C LYS A 2 -41.52 -29.00 -9.53
N ARG A 3 -41.79 -27.71 -9.31
CA ARG A 3 -40.88 -26.62 -9.73
C ARG A 3 -39.67 -26.65 -8.81
N LEU A 4 -38.55 -27.04 -9.33
CA LEU A 4 -37.22 -26.92 -8.69
C LEU A 4 -36.84 -25.45 -8.74
N ALA A 5 -36.94 -24.74 -7.62
CA ALA A 5 -36.42 -23.39 -7.47
C ALA A 5 -34.90 -23.52 -7.32
N LEU A 6 -34.18 -23.16 -8.37
CA LEU A 6 -32.74 -23.01 -8.35
C LEU A 6 -32.42 -21.74 -7.55
N VAL A 7 -32.11 -21.89 -6.26
CA VAL A 7 -31.55 -20.82 -5.43
C VAL A 7 -30.09 -20.68 -5.87
N LEU A 8 -29.81 -19.76 -6.80
CA LEU A 8 -28.45 -19.26 -7.00
C LEU A 8 -28.03 -18.56 -5.70
N ALA A 9 -27.21 -19.18 -4.92
CA ALA A 9 -26.48 -18.50 -3.85
C ALA A 9 -25.50 -17.53 -4.52
N LEU A 10 -25.90 -16.27 -4.65
CA LEU A 10 -25.01 -15.17 -5.00
C LEU A 10 -24.02 -15.02 -3.84
N VAL A 11 -22.86 -15.67 -3.96
CA VAL A 11 -21.68 -15.32 -3.15
C VAL A 11 -21.35 -13.88 -3.53
N PRO A 12 -21.31 -12.92 -2.60
CA PRO A 12 -20.92 -11.56 -2.93
C PRO A 12 -19.48 -11.61 -3.44
N ALA A 13 -19.31 -11.40 -4.74
CA ALA A 13 -18.01 -11.21 -5.32
C ALA A 13 -17.42 -9.93 -4.71
N THR A 14 -16.25 -10.04 -4.10
CA THR A 14 -15.53 -8.89 -3.54
C THR A 14 -14.99 -8.08 -4.70
N ALA A 15 -15.33 -6.79 -4.76
CA ALA A 15 -14.68 -5.84 -5.68
C ALA A 15 -13.27 -5.57 -5.15
N ALA A 16 -12.36 -6.52 -5.34
CA ALA A 16 -10.98 -6.38 -5.01
C ALA A 16 -10.26 -5.63 -6.14
N ALA A 17 -9.29 -4.81 -5.78
CA ALA A 17 -8.31 -4.20 -6.69
C ALA A 17 -7.39 -5.28 -7.29
N TRP A 18 -6.08 -5.12 -7.12
CA TRP A 18 -5.21 -6.27 -7.31
C TRP A 18 -5.71 -7.43 -6.46
N GLU A 19 -5.57 -8.65 -6.93
CA GLU A 19 -6.00 -9.80 -6.14
C GLU A 19 -5.23 -9.81 -4.79
N PRO A 20 -5.95 -9.74 -3.65
CA PRO A 20 -5.33 -9.47 -2.34
C PRO A 20 -4.32 -10.52 -1.89
N GLN A 21 -4.55 -11.78 -2.24
CA GLN A 21 -3.73 -12.91 -1.78
C GLN A 21 -2.53 -13.16 -2.68
N THR A 22 -2.55 -12.66 -3.92
CA THR A 22 -1.49 -12.85 -4.89
C THR A 22 -0.74 -11.55 -5.15
N THR A 23 -1.31 -10.64 -5.90
CA THR A 23 -0.61 -9.43 -6.35
C THR A 23 -0.29 -8.49 -5.19
N HIS A 24 -1.25 -8.13 -4.33
CA HIS A 24 -0.96 -7.27 -3.17
C HIS A 24 0.01 -7.92 -2.18
N ALA A 25 -0.17 -9.20 -1.88
CA ALA A 25 0.76 -9.91 -1.02
C ALA A 25 2.18 -9.94 -1.63
N GLY A 26 2.29 -10.12 -2.95
CA GLY A 26 3.56 -10.11 -3.68
C GLY A 26 4.22 -8.74 -3.70
N LEU A 27 3.47 -7.67 -3.95
CA LEU A 27 3.96 -6.28 -3.90
C LEU A 27 4.51 -5.94 -2.51
N ALA A 28 3.74 -6.20 -1.45
CA ALA A 28 4.16 -5.97 -0.07
C ALA A 28 5.38 -6.82 0.32
N GLU A 29 5.50 -8.06 -0.19
CA GLU A 29 6.67 -8.91 0.02
C GLU A 29 7.91 -8.32 -0.65
N GLN A 30 7.83 -7.92 -1.92
CA GLN A 30 8.94 -7.27 -2.62
C GLN A 30 9.34 -5.96 -1.96
N ALA A 31 8.38 -5.15 -1.53
CA ALA A 31 8.62 -3.93 -0.80
C ALA A 31 9.38 -4.19 0.52
N ALA A 32 8.96 -5.18 1.29
CA ALA A 32 9.62 -5.55 2.54
C ALA A 32 11.06 -6.02 2.35
N LEU A 33 11.32 -6.82 1.30
CA LEU A 33 12.64 -7.38 1.00
C LEU A 33 13.68 -6.31 0.62
N VAL A 34 13.26 -5.23 -0.05
CA VAL A 34 14.17 -4.16 -0.49
C VAL A 34 14.23 -2.98 0.46
N SER A 35 13.24 -2.83 1.37
CA SER A 35 13.20 -1.80 2.39
C SER A 35 14.21 -2.07 3.52
N ARG A 36 14.35 -1.09 4.42
CA ARG A 36 15.15 -1.23 5.66
C ARG A 36 14.44 -2.03 6.76
N LEU A 37 13.22 -2.56 6.51
CA LEU A 37 12.39 -3.21 7.53
C LEU A 37 13.13 -4.35 8.24
N HIS A 38 13.83 -5.24 7.52
CA HIS A 38 14.58 -6.33 8.14
C HIS A 38 15.59 -5.82 9.17
N LYS A 39 16.46 -4.89 8.76
CA LYS A 39 17.48 -4.29 9.63
C LYS A 39 16.87 -3.55 10.81
N ARG A 40 15.74 -2.87 10.57
CA ARG A 40 15.02 -2.12 11.60
C ARG A 40 14.46 -3.04 12.66
N LEU A 41 13.81 -4.13 12.28
CA LEU A 41 13.28 -5.13 13.22
C LEU A 41 14.40 -5.73 14.08
N VAL A 42 15.55 -6.10 13.49
CA VAL A 42 16.71 -6.59 14.23
C VAL A 42 17.21 -5.55 15.24
N ALA A 43 17.35 -4.30 14.84
CA ALA A 43 17.77 -3.20 15.73
C ALA A 43 16.81 -2.99 16.90
N LEU A 44 15.52 -3.25 16.70
CA LEU A 44 14.47 -3.15 17.73
C LEU A 44 14.44 -4.35 18.69
N GLY A 45 15.24 -5.40 18.43
CA GLY A 45 15.33 -6.61 19.25
C GLY A 45 14.50 -7.79 18.74
N PHE A 46 13.96 -7.72 17.53
CA PHE A 46 13.34 -8.83 16.84
C PHE A 46 14.41 -9.52 15.98
N ALA A 47 15.18 -10.42 16.59
CA ALA A 47 16.45 -10.93 16.05
C ALA A 47 16.31 -11.62 14.69
N GLY A 48 15.16 -12.26 14.40
CA GLY A 48 14.86 -12.89 13.12
C GLY A 48 14.52 -11.88 12.00
N GLY A 49 14.37 -10.59 12.30
CA GLY A 49 13.99 -9.56 11.33
C GLY A 49 12.66 -9.89 10.64
N LEU A 50 12.62 -9.95 9.31
CA LEU A 50 11.44 -10.33 8.53
C LEU A 50 10.93 -11.75 8.84
N PHE A 51 11.80 -12.62 9.34
CA PHE A 51 11.49 -14.01 9.66
C PHE A 51 11.23 -14.23 11.16
N GLU A 52 11.23 -13.16 11.97
CA GLU A 52 10.90 -13.23 13.38
C GLU A 52 9.49 -13.79 13.58
N PRO A 53 9.32 -14.87 14.39
CA PRO A 53 8.01 -15.43 14.70
C PRO A 53 7.26 -14.52 15.66
N LEU A 54 6.28 -13.80 15.15
CA LEU A 54 5.40 -12.91 15.91
C LEU A 54 4.03 -13.57 16.15
N THR A 55 3.37 -13.18 17.24
CA THR A 55 2.12 -13.81 17.67
C THR A 55 1.05 -12.77 17.97
N ILE A 56 -0.14 -12.94 17.37
CA ILE A 56 -1.38 -12.30 17.85
C ILE A 56 -2.27 -13.44 18.37
N PRO A 57 -2.53 -13.55 19.68
CA PRO A 57 -3.46 -14.53 20.21
C PRO A 57 -4.86 -14.29 19.62
N PRO A 58 -5.58 -15.34 19.17
CA PRO A 58 -6.92 -15.16 18.58
C PRO A 58 -7.93 -14.47 19.52
N ALA A 59 -7.77 -14.65 20.82
CA ALA A 59 -8.63 -14.01 21.82
C ALA A 59 -8.47 -12.48 21.86
N ASP A 60 -7.28 -11.96 21.49
CA ASP A 60 -6.98 -10.52 21.54
C ASP A 60 -7.46 -9.76 20.30
N ALA A 61 -7.73 -10.47 19.21
CA ALA A 61 -8.15 -9.86 17.93
C ALA A 61 -9.18 -10.76 17.22
N PRO A 62 -10.38 -10.97 17.77
CA PRO A 62 -11.35 -11.89 17.20
C PRO A 62 -11.81 -11.50 15.78
N ALA A 63 -11.95 -10.20 15.50
CA ALA A 63 -12.30 -9.72 14.17
C ALA A 63 -11.19 -10.01 13.15
N LEU A 64 -9.92 -9.77 13.51
CA LEU A 64 -8.77 -10.13 12.69
C LEU A 64 -8.68 -11.64 12.47
N SER A 65 -8.87 -12.44 13.53
CA SER A 65 -8.89 -13.91 13.44
C SER A 65 -10.00 -14.41 12.50
N THR A 66 -11.17 -13.78 12.52
CA THR A 66 -12.28 -14.13 11.62
C THR A 66 -11.95 -13.75 10.17
N ALA A 67 -11.42 -12.55 9.93
CA ALA A 67 -11.02 -12.12 8.60
C ALA A 67 -9.90 -13.00 8.03
N LEU A 68 -8.89 -13.36 8.83
CA LEU A 68 -7.81 -14.26 8.41
C LEU A 68 -8.31 -15.66 8.03
N LYS A 69 -9.40 -16.15 8.65
CA LYS A 69 -10.02 -17.43 8.27
C LYS A 69 -10.73 -17.37 6.92
N LEU A 70 -11.17 -16.18 6.49
CA LEU A 70 -11.78 -15.99 5.17
C LEU A 70 -10.73 -15.94 4.06
N LEU A 71 -9.47 -15.60 4.40
CA LEU A 71 -8.35 -15.71 3.49
C LEU A 71 -8.00 -17.19 3.33
N SER A 72 -7.96 -17.66 2.10
CA SER A 72 -7.67 -19.07 1.82
C SER A 72 -6.36 -19.52 2.47
N PRO A 73 -6.31 -20.69 3.12
CA PRO A 73 -5.09 -21.24 3.70
C PRO A 73 -3.99 -21.56 2.68
N THR A 74 -4.27 -21.49 1.38
CA THR A 74 -3.36 -21.88 0.30
C THR A 74 -2.15 -20.97 0.13
N HIS A 75 -2.11 -19.79 0.76
CA HIS A 75 -1.08 -18.79 0.50
C HIS A 75 -0.11 -18.52 1.67
N GLY A 76 -0.12 -19.31 2.71
CA GLY A 76 0.83 -19.20 3.83
C GLY A 76 0.69 -17.92 4.69
N SER A 77 -0.31 -17.08 4.42
CA SER A 77 -0.56 -15.83 5.12
C SER A 77 -1.46 -15.97 6.35
N VAL A 78 -1.98 -17.18 6.58
CA VAL A 78 -2.84 -17.48 7.71
C VAL A 78 -1.98 -17.95 8.88
N PRO A 79 -2.11 -17.34 10.07
CA PRO A 79 -1.40 -17.80 11.26
C PRO A 79 -1.71 -19.24 11.61
N ASP A 80 -0.76 -19.91 12.23
CA ASP A 80 -1.00 -21.24 12.80
C ASP A 80 -2.04 -21.18 13.94
N ALA A 81 -2.44 -22.36 14.46
CA ALA A 81 -3.43 -22.45 15.53
C ALA A 81 -3.02 -21.73 16.83
N ARG A 82 -1.75 -21.36 16.97
CA ARG A 82 -1.21 -20.57 18.07
C ARG A 82 -1.07 -19.09 17.73
N GLY A 83 -1.51 -18.66 16.55
CA GLY A 83 -1.40 -17.29 16.08
C GLY A 83 0.03 -16.87 15.72
N ARG A 84 0.94 -17.83 15.41
CA ARG A 84 2.34 -17.52 15.05
C ARG A 84 2.50 -17.41 13.55
N GLN A 85 3.18 -16.34 13.13
CA GLN A 85 3.62 -16.12 11.76
C GLN A 85 4.89 -15.30 11.74
N SER A 86 5.65 -15.36 10.66
CA SER A 86 6.79 -14.45 10.47
C SER A 86 6.31 -12.99 10.38
N ALA A 87 7.19 -12.06 10.70
CA ALA A 87 6.93 -10.63 10.53
C ALA A 87 6.49 -10.30 9.09
N LEU A 88 7.16 -10.90 8.09
CA LEU A 88 6.80 -10.78 6.69
C LEU A 88 5.38 -11.28 6.41
N ALA A 89 5.00 -12.41 6.97
CA ALA A 89 3.66 -12.97 6.78
C ALA A 89 2.56 -12.10 7.42
N TRP A 90 2.83 -11.44 8.55
CA TRP A 90 1.89 -10.47 9.12
C TRP A 90 1.71 -9.25 8.24
N LEU A 91 2.79 -8.73 7.64
CA LEU A 91 2.72 -7.62 6.69
C LEU A 91 1.87 -8.00 5.47
N THR A 92 2.14 -9.14 4.85
CA THR A 92 1.38 -9.61 3.67
C THR A 92 -0.07 -9.95 4.00
N ALA A 93 -0.35 -10.45 5.21
CA ALA A 93 -1.72 -10.64 5.70
C ALA A 93 -2.47 -9.30 5.81
N GLY A 94 -1.80 -8.24 6.27
CA GLY A 94 -2.36 -6.89 6.29
C GLY A 94 -2.74 -6.39 4.90
N ALA A 95 -1.86 -6.60 3.93
CA ALA A 95 -2.15 -6.26 2.53
C ALA A 95 -3.37 -7.03 1.99
N ALA A 96 -3.53 -8.30 2.37
CA ALA A 96 -4.69 -9.08 1.96
C ALA A 96 -6.00 -8.71 2.68
N LEU A 97 -5.94 -8.03 3.84
CA LEU A 97 -7.10 -7.69 4.67
C LEU A 97 -7.71 -6.32 4.37
N ALA A 98 -7.01 -5.44 3.65
CA ALA A 98 -7.41 -4.05 3.47
C ALA A 98 -8.79 -3.88 2.83
N ASP A 99 -9.20 -4.79 1.95
CA ASP A 99 -10.51 -4.82 1.29
C ASP A 99 -11.61 -5.51 2.11
N LEU A 100 -11.37 -5.88 3.35
CA LEU A 100 -12.38 -6.52 4.18
C LEU A 100 -12.99 -5.56 5.23
N PRO A 101 -14.31 -5.35 5.20
CA PRO A 101 -15.29 -5.83 4.21
C PRO A 101 -15.12 -5.15 2.84
N ALA A 102 -15.63 -5.74 1.78
CA ALA A 102 -15.46 -5.28 0.39
C ALA A 102 -15.83 -3.80 0.13
N SER A 103 -16.67 -3.21 0.97
CA SER A 103 -17.01 -1.77 0.92
C SER A 103 -15.80 -0.86 1.17
N GLN A 104 -14.71 -1.35 1.77
CA GLN A 104 -13.50 -0.58 2.01
C GLN A 104 -12.76 -0.26 0.71
N GLY A 105 -12.80 -1.15 -0.29
CA GLY A 105 -12.14 -0.93 -1.59
C GLY A 105 -12.58 0.35 -2.32
N ALA A 106 -13.76 0.90 -2.01
CA ALA A 106 -14.16 2.21 -2.53
C ALA A 106 -13.29 3.37 -2.03
N ASN A 107 -12.56 3.21 -0.93
CA ASN A 107 -11.67 4.22 -0.35
C ASN A 107 -10.23 4.12 -0.90
N HIS A 108 -10.00 3.24 -1.86
CA HIS A 108 -8.69 3.00 -2.45
C HIS A 108 -8.50 3.66 -3.83
N PHE A 109 -9.39 4.61 -4.18
CA PHE A 109 -9.33 5.40 -5.40
C PHE A 109 -8.79 6.80 -5.12
N PHE A 110 -8.03 7.34 -6.06
CA PHE A 110 -7.59 8.72 -6.00
C PHE A 110 -7.21 9.24 -7.39
N ASP A 111 -8.02 10.13 -7.94
CA ASP A 111 -7.68 10.86 -9.17
C ASP A 111 -6.90 12.14 -8.80
N PRO A 112 -5.59 12.22 -9.06
CA PRO A 112 -4.78 13.36 -8.66
C PRO A 112 -5.15 14.66 -9.42
N ALA A 113 -5.78 14.55 -10.59
CA ALA A 113 -6.22 15.71 -11.37
C ALA A 113 -7.45 16.42 -10.75
N THR A 114 -8.28 15.68 -10.02
CA THR A 114 -9.50 16.20 -9.39
C THR A 114 -9.48 16.17 -7.86
N GLY A 115 -8.54 15.44 -7.27
CA GLY A 115 -8.49 15.18 -5.84
C GLY A 115 -9.60 14.26 -5.32
N GLN A 116 -10.34 13.59 -6.20
CA GLN A 116 -11.50 12.78 -5.84
C GLN A 116 -11.12 11.29 -5.67
N GLY A 117 -11.85 10.62 -4.76
CA GLY A 117 -11.86 9.17 -4.61
C GLY A 117 -12.88 8.50 -5.53
N TRP A 118 -13.35 7.33 -5.11
CA TRP A 118 -14.38 6.58 -5.81
C TRP A 118 -15.61 7.42 -6.09
N THR A 119 -16.05 7.39 -7.35
CA THR A 119 -17.32 7.94 -7.79
C THR A 119 -18.00 6.88 -8.66
N PRO A 120 -19.23 6.45 -8.35
CA PRO A 120 -19.89 5.43 -9.12
C PRO A 120 -20.04 5.87 -10.57
N PRO A 121 -19.96 4.93 -11.54
CA PRO A 121 -20.17 5.27 -12.93
C PRO A 121 -21.56 5.87 -13.13
N GLY A 122 -21.64 6.89 -13.99
CA GLY A 122 -22.89 7.62 -14.26
C GLY A 122 -24.05 6.73 -14.70
N ARG A 123 -25.25 7.30 -14.80
CA ARG A 123 -26.50 6.61 -15.19
C ARG A 123 -26.38 6.04 -16.61
N GLY A 124 -25.84 4.84 -16.74
CA GLY A 124 -25.82 4.05 -17.99
C GLY A 124 -26.07 2.58 -17.68
N LEU A 125 -26.20 1.76 -18.71
CA LEU A 125 -26.36 0.29 -18.55
C LEU A 125 -25.26 -0.30 -17.66
N GLY A 126 -24.01 0.18 -17.77
CA GLY A 126 -22.89 -0.23 -16.92
C GLY A 126 -23.06 0.15 -15.44
N GLY A 127 -23.59 1.35 -15.14
CA GLY A 127 -23.85 1.78 -13.76
C GLY A 127 -24.99 1.01 -13.10
N THR A 128 -26.00 0.62 -13.88
CA THR A 128 -27.13 -0.18 -13.38
C THR A 128 -26.73 -1.65 -13.20
N LEU A 129 -25.97 -2.22 -14.14
CA LEU A 129 -25.41 -3.57 -13.99
C LEU A 129 -24.38 -3.64 -12.86
N GLY A 130 -23.49 -2.66 -12.73
CA GLY A 130 -22.53 -2.60 -11.64
C GLY A 130 -23.21 -2.55 -10.26
N LYS A 131 -24.31 -1.81 -10.10
CA LYS A 131 -25.13 -1.84 -8.88
C LYS A 131 -25.83 -3.18 -8.66
N LEU A 132 -26.26 -3.84 -9.72
CA LEU A 132 -26.97 -5.13 -9.64
C LEU A 132 -26.00 -6.28 -9.35
N VAL A 133 -24.84 -6.29 -9.99
CA VAL A 133 -23.82 -7.37 -9.89
C VAL A 133 -22.94 -7.13 -8.66
N GLY A 134 -22.62 -5.90 -8.31
CA GLY A 134 -21.90 -5.54 -7.07
C GLY A 134 -22.70 -5.72 -5.78
N GLY A 135 -23.95 -6.24 -5.89
CA GLY A 135 -24.77 -6.56 -4.73
C GLY A 135 -25.06 -5.40 -3.77
N GLY A 136 -24.92 -4.15 -4.21
CA GLY A 136 -25.07 -2.97 -3.37
C GLY A 136 -23.94 -2.79 -2.33
N THR A 137 -22.81 -3.46 -2.49
CA THR A 137 -21.71 -3.49 -1.51
C THR A 137 -20.82 -2.23 -1.54
N LEU A 138 -20.73 -1.55 -2.67
CA LEU A 138 -19.95 -0.32 -2.78
C LEU A 138 -20.80 0.92 -2.47
N PRO A 139 -20.27 1.86 -1.68
CA PRO A 139 -20.97 3.10 -1.34
C PRO A 139 -21.11 4.02 -2.56
N ASP A 140 -22.04 4.98 -2.48
CA ASP A 140 -22.25 5.99 -3.53
C ASP A 140 -21.04 6.94 -3.68
N LYS A 141 -20.14 7.00 -2.69
CA LYS A 141 -18.91 7.79 -2.73
C LYS A 141 -17.87 7.17 -1.81
N GLY A 142 -16.63 7.01 -2.28
CA GLY A 142 -15.46 6.64 -1.46
C GLY A 142 -14.65 7.87 -1.04
N MET A 143 -13.94 7.73 0.07
CA MET A 143 -12.95 8.70 0.50
C MET A 143 -11.72 8.58 -0.40
N PRO A 144 -11.04 9.70 -0.79
CA PRO A 144 -9.76 9.60 -1.49
C PRO A 144 -8.72 8.80 -0.69
N ALA A 145 -7.97 7.92 -1.36
CA ALA A 145 -7.02 7.01 -0.71
C ALA A 145 -6.06 7.69 0.30
N PRO A 146 -5.45 8.88 0.00
CA PRO A 146 -4.59 9.55 0.98
C PRO A 146 -5.34 10.05 2.23
N ASP A 147 -6.63 10.39 2.11
CA ASP A 147 -7.48 10.78 3.24
C ASP A 147 -7.91 9.55 4.05
N TRP A 148 -8.15 8.42 3.37
CA TRP A 148 -8.50 7.17 4.02
C TRP A 148 -7.41 6.69 4.98
N LEU A 149 -6.12 6.85 4.63
CA LEU A 149 -5.01 6.44 5.51
C LEU A 149 -4.95 7.17 6.85
N ILE A 150 -5.54 8.36 6.94
CA ILE A 150 -5.59 9.15 8.18
C ILE A 150 -6.98 9.16 8.82
N ALA A 151 -7.98 8.57 8.16
CA ALA A 151 -9.36 8.58 8.66
C ALA A 151 -9.53 7.69 9.90
N LYS A 152 -10.20 8.20 10.93
CA LYS A 152 -10.48 7.43 12.15
C LYS A 152 -11.40 6.21 11.92
N THR A 153 -12.15 6.20 10.84
CA THR A 153 -13.00 5.09 10.43
C THR A 153 -12.22 3.95 9.77
N ASN A 154 -10.98 4.21 9.34
CA ASN A 154 -10.09 3.17 8.83
C ASN A 154 -9.45 2.42 10.01
N PRO A 155 -9.70 1.11 10.17
CA PRO A 155 -9.11 0.32 11.25
C PRO A 155 -7.60 0.16 11.15
N PHE A 156 -7.01 0.43 9.98
CA PHE A 156 -5.59 0.30 9.69
C PHE A 156 -4.93 1.65 9.36
N ASN A 157 -5.42 2.75 9.93
CA ASN A 157 -4.87 4.07 9.67
C ASN A 157 -3.49 4.27 10.33
N VAL A 158 -2.83 5.37 9.95
CA VAL A 158 -1.50 5.75 10.48
C VAL A 158 -1.46 5.86 12.01
N GLU A 159 -2.50 6.39 12.62
CA GLU A 159 -2.57 6.52 14.09
C GLU A 159 -2.57 5.14 14.75
N GLN A 160 -3.32 4.18 14.20
CA GLN A 160 -3.34 2.79 14.68
C GLN A 160 -1.98 2.13 14.51
N PHE A 161 -1.34 2.30 13.34
CA PHE A 161 0.02 1.80 13.14
C PHE A 161 0.98 2.35 14.19
N LEU A 162 1.05 3.67 14.37
CA LEU A 162 1.97 4.32 15.32
C LEU A 162 1.70 3.89 16.77
N ASN A 163 0.43 3.74 17.15
CA ASN A 163 0.07 3.26 18.47
C ASN A 163 0.52 1.82 18.72
N GLN A 164 0.33 0.93 17.75
CA GLN A 164 0.78 -0.46 17.86
C GLN A 164 2.31 -0.54 17.84
N TYR A 165 2.96 0.20 16.94
CA TYR A 165 4.41 0.24 16.85
C TYR A 165 5.06 0.76 18.13
N ALA A 166 4.54 1.84 18.69
CA ALA A 166 5.05 2.37 19.94
C ALA A 166 4.93 1.36 21.11
N LYS A 167 3.80 0.63 21.20
CA LYS A 167 3.63 -0.45 22.18
C LYS A 167 4.58 -1.62 21.90
N ALA A 168 4.79 -1.96 20.60
CA ALA A 168 5.72 -3.00 20.21
C ALA A 168 7.15 -2.76 20.69
N VAL A 169 7.55 -1.49 20.84
CA VAL A 169 8.91 -1.12 21.27
C VAL A 169 8.99 -0.72 22.75
N SER A 170 7.86 -0.53 23.46
CA SER A 170 7.87 -0.12 24.87
C SER A 170 7.20 -1.11 25.83
N ALA A 171 6.36 -2.03 25.37
CA ALA A 171 5.65 -2.97 26.26
C ALA A 171 6.61 -3.81 27.11
N ALA A 172 6.15 -4.10 28.33
CA ALA A 172 6.97 -4.73 29.35
C ALA A 172 7.48 -6.12 28.95
N THR A 173 6.61 -6.97 28.44
CA THR A 173 6.97 -8.38 28.17
C THR A 173 7.29 -8.63 26.68
N PRO A 174 8.20 -9.59 26.37
CA PRO A 174 8.46 -9.98 24.99
C PRO A 174 7.21 -10.41 24.21
N GLY A 175 6.28 -11.12 24.90
CA GLY A 175 5.03 -11.58 24.30
C GLY A 175 4.12 -10.43 23.88
N GLU A 176 4.00 -9.39 24.72
CA GLU A 176 3.24 -8.17 24.36
C GLU A 176 3.89 -7.43 23.20
N ARG A 177 5.22 -7.29 23.21
CA ARG A 177 5.96 -6.64 22.11
C ARG A 177 5.75 -7.39 20.79
N SER A 178 5.82 -8.72 20.81
CA SER A 178 5.54 -9.58 19.65
C SER A 178 4.13 -9.34 19.10
N ARG A 179 3.11 -9.34 19.97
CA ARG A 179 1.72 -9.09 19.60
C ARG A 179 1.52 -7.72 18.97
N TYR A 180 2.07 -6.68 19.60
CA TYR A 180 1.92 -5.32 19.10
C TYR A 180 2.70 -5.09 17.79
N MET A 181 3.86 -5.73 17.61
CA MET A 181 4.60 -5.65 16.36
C MET A 181 3.83 -6.33 15.22
N ALA A 182 3.26 -7.52 15.47
CA ALA A 182 2.41 -8.18 14.48
C ALA A 182 1.22 -7.30 14.07
N ALA A 183 0.55 -6.66 15.04
CA ALA A 183 -0.56 -5.74 14.76
C ALA A 183 -0.12 -4.49 13.99
N ALA A 184 1.06 -3.94 14.29
CA ALA A 184 1.64 -2.83 13.53
C ALA A 184 1.94 -3.22 12.08
N LEU A 185 2.50 -4.41 11.86
CA LEU A 185 2.79 -4.91 10.51
C LEU A 185 1.52 -5.18 9.70
N VAL A 186 0.44 -5.68 10.33
CA VAL A 186 -0.87 -5.78 9.67
C VAL A 186 -1.37 -4.41 9.23
N ALA A 187 -1.31 -3.39 10.10
CA ALA A 187 -1.72 -2.04 9.72
C ALA A 187 -0.84 -1.47 8.60
N ALA A 188 0.49 -1.68 8.67
CA ALA A 188 1.40 -1.28 7.61
C ALA A 188 1.05 -1.94 6.28
N GLY A 189 0.83 -3.26 6.26
CA GLY A 189 0.45 -3.99 5.05
C GLY A 189 -0.85 -3.47 4.43
N ALA A 190 -1.86 -3.14 5.23
CA ALA A 190 -3.11 -2.55 4.73
C ALA A 190 -2.90 -1.15 4.14
N MET A 191 -1.97 -0.36 4.70
CA MET A 191 -1.60 0.94 4.11
C MET A 191 -0.85 0.78 2.79
N LEU A 192 0.05 -0.24 2.67
CA LEU A 192 0.70 -0.56 1.41
C LEU A 192 -0.31 -0.95 0.34
N HIS A 193 -1.29 -1.80 0.67
CA HIS A 193 -2.38 -2.16 -0.24
C HIS A 193 -3.09 -0.90 -0.79
N THR A 194 -3.51 0.01 0.11
CA THR A 194 -4.19 1.25 -0.30
C THR A 194 -3.34 2.12 -1.24
N LEU A 195 -2.02 2.15 -1.04
CA LEU A 195 -1.09 2.81 -1.96
C LEU A 195 -0.93 2.02 -3.26
N GLY A 196 -0.74 0.70 -3.16
CA GLY A 196 -0.50 -0.20 -4.28
C GLY A 196 -1.66 -0.21 -5.29
N ASP A 197 -2.88 -0.05 -4.82
CA ASP A 197 -4.08 0.10 -5.64
C ASP A 197 -3.99 1.22 -6.68
N LEU A 198 -3.23 2.28 -6.37
CA LEU A 198 -3.02 3.40 -7.28
C LEU A 198 -2.05 3.06 -8.43
N GLY A 199 -1.47 1.86 -8.45
CA GLY A 199 -0.79 1.30 -9.60
C GLY A 199 -1.75 0.91 -10.73
N ALA A 200 -3.05 0.72 -10.45
CA ALA A 200 -4.05 0.45 -11.48
C ALA A 200 -4.53 1.76 -12.14
N PRO A 201 -4.37 1.93 -13.47
CA PRO A 201 -4.76 3.18 -14.16
C PRO A 201 -6.23 3.56 -13.96
N SER A 202 -7.14 2.59 -13.84
CA SER A 202 -8.56 2.84 -13.58
C SER A 202 -8.83 3.57 -12.26
N ARG A 203 -8.02 3.33 -11.24
CA ARG A 203 -8.19 3.89 -9.91
C ARG A 203 -7.69 5.32 -9.78
N VAL A 204 -6.75 5.72 -10.62
CA VAL A 204 -6.15 7.06 -10.62
C VAL A 204 -6.68 7.98 -11.72
N ARG A 205 -7.60 7.47 -12.54
CA ARG A 205 -8.21 8.23 -13.65
C ARG A 205 -9.73 8.39 -13.52
N GLY A 206 -10.28 8.06 -12.35
CA GLY A 206 -11.73 8.13 -12.11
C GLY A 206 -12.53 7.18 -13.00
N ASP A 207 -11.93 6.06 -13.44
CA ASP A 207 -12.54 5.08 -14.33
C ASP A 207 -13.16 3.93 -13.53
N ALA A 208 -14.17 4.24 -12.75
CA ALA A 208 -14.90 3.27 -11.95
C ALA A 208 -15.60 2.20 -12.82
N ALA A 209 -15.97 2.52 -14.06
CA ALA A 209 -16.61 1.58 -14.96
C ALA A 209 -15.67 0.44 -15.38
N ALA A 210 -14.39 0.75 -15.64
CA ALA A 210 -13.40 -0.28 -15.96
C ALA A 210 -13.13 -1.21 -14.77
N HIS A 211 -13.20 -0.69 -13.55
CA HIS A 211 -13.05 -1.51 -12.34
C HIS A 211 -14.24 -2.44 -12.10
N LEU A 212 -15.44 -2.03 -12.49
CA LEU A 212 -16.68 -2.82 -12.35
C LEU A 212 -17.06 -3.58 -13.62
N ASP A 213 -16.15 -3.73 -14.60
CA ASP A 213 -16.47 -4.40 -15.87
C ASP A 213 -16.62 -5.92 -15.67
N PRO A 214 -17.85 -6.45 -15.59
CA PRO A 214 -18.09 -7.86 -15.38
C PRO A 214 -17.78 -8.71 -16.63
N LEU A 215 -17.60 -8.08 -17.79
CA LEU A 215 -17.25 -8.76 -19.02
C LEU A 215 -15.73 -8.83 -19.20
N GLY A 216 -15.00 -7.94 -18.56
CA GLY A 216 -13.55 -7.95 -18.50
C GLY A 216 -12.99 -8.91 -17.43
N ALA A 217 -13.76 -9.12 -16.37
CA ALA A 217 -13.54 -10.13 -15.34
C ALA A 217 -14.38 -11.38 -15.63
N GLY A 218 -13.98 -12.57 -15.24
CA GLY A 218 -14.86 -13.75 -15.31
C GLY A 218 -16.08 -13.60 -14.39
N PRO A 219 -17.04 -14.53 -14.44
CA PRO A 219 -18.26 -14.45 -13.67
C PRO A 219 -18.07 -14.41 -12.15
N ASP A 220 -16.87 -14.71 -11.65
CA ASP A 220 -16.54 -14.81 -10.23
C ASP A 220 -15.70 -13.63 -9.71
N ASP A 221 -15.25 -12.69 -10.58
CA ASP A 221 -14.34 -11.60 -10.22
C ASP A 221 -14.85 -10.24 -10.68
N LEU A 222 -15.05 -9.33 -9.73
CA LEU A 222 -15.43 -7.92 -9.97
C LEU A 222 -14.21 -6.98 -10.05
N GLY A 223 -13.06 -7.46 -10.48
CA GLY A 223 -11.88 -6.63 -10.72
C GLY A 223 -11.80 -6.16 -12.17
N SER A 224 -10.96 -5.16 -12.46
CA SER A 224 -10.65 -4.81 -13.83
C SER A 224 -9.90 -5.93 -14.52
N ARG A 225 -10.06 -6.04 -15.88
CA ARG A 225 -9.27 -6.98 -16.68
C ARG A 225 -7.77 -6.84 -16.46
N PHE A 226 -7.30 -5.60 -16.25
CA PHE A 226 -5.91 -5.27 -15.99
C PHE A 226 -5.39 -5.93 -14.69
N GLU A 227 -6.15 -5.80 -13.60
CA GLU A 227 -5.82 -6.38 -12.30
C GLU A 227 -5.86 -7.91 -12.34
N ARG A 228 -6.81 -8.47 -13.08
CA ARG A 228 -6.91 -9.92 -13.27
C ARG A 228 -5.73 -10.48 -14.08
N ILE A 229 -5.29 -9.79 -15.13
CA ILE A 229 -4.09 -10.19 -15.89
C ILE A 229 -2.88 -10.22 -14.96
N ALA A 230 -2.73 -9.22 -14.07
CA ALA A 230 -1.67 -9.21 -13.08
C ALA A 230 -1.71 -10.44 -12.16
N ALA A 231 -2.87 -10.78 -11.61
CA ALA A 231 -3.04 -11.93 -10.72
C ALA A 231 -2.72 -13.27 -11.40
N LEU A 232 -3.17 -13.43 -12.66
CA LEU A 232 -2.95 -14.66 -13.44
C LEU A 232 -1.50 -14.82 -13.89
N THR A 233 -0.81 -13.70 -14.20
CA THR A 233 0.52 -13.74 -14.80
C THR A 233 1.63 -13.77 -13.75
N TYR A 234 1.52 -12.93 -12.74
CA TYR A 234 2.60 -12.76 -11.78
C TYR A 234 2.40 -13.57 -10.50
N GLY A 235 1.15 -13.75 -10.06
CA GLY A 235 0.88 -14.38 -8.78
C GLY A 235 1.65 -13.68 -7.65
N ARG A 236 1.81 -14.33 -6.51
CA ARG A 236 2.53 -13.75 -5.35
C ARG A 236 4.05 -13.72 -5.56
N LEU A 237 4.62 -14.84 -5.97
CA LEU A 237 6.09 -15.00 -6.06
C LEU A 237 6.67 -14.45 -7.36
N GLY A 238 5.82 -14.14 -8.32
CA GLY A 238 6.24 -13.66 -9.64
C GLY A 238 6.31 -12.14 -9.75
N VAL A 239 5.88 -11.38 -8.74
CA VAL A 239 5.96 -9.92 -8.75
C VAL A 239 7.41 -9.47 -8.86
N PRO A 240 7.77 -8.65 -9.88
CA PRO A 240 9.15 -8.24 -10.07
C PRO A 240 9.65 -7.35 -8.92
N ALA A 241 10.91 -7.57 -8.50
CA ALA A 241 11.54 -6.75 -7.49
C ALA A 241 11.78 -5.33 -8.01
N PRO A 242 11.57 -4.28 -7.18
CA PRO A 242 11.92 -2.92 -7.55
C PRO A 242 13.44 -2.72 -7.59
N SER A 243 13.91 -1.84 -8.47
CA SER A 243 15.32 -1.49 -8.58
C SER A 243 15.74 -0.34 -7.64
N ARG A 244 14.77 0.31 -7.01
CA ARG A 244 14.95 1.48 -6.13
C ARG A 244 13.92 1.50 -5.02
N THR A 245 14.10 2.38 -4.04
CA THR A 245 13.07 2.80 -3.09
C THR A 245 12.74 4.27 -3.31
N VAL A 246 11.47 4.66 -3.16
CA VAL A 246 11.03 6.04 -3.29
C VAL A 246 11.01 6.69 -1.91
N SER A 247 11.75 7.77 -1.72
CA SER A 247 11.76 8.53 -0.46
C SER A 247 10.84 9.75 -0.55
N ARG A 248 10.05 10.01 0.48
CA ARG A 248 9.18 11.18 0.62
C ARG A 248 9.24 11.72 2.04
N SER A 249 9.01 13.03 2.19
CA SER A 249 9.02 13.70 3.49
C SER A 249 7.66 13.69 4.18
N HIS A 250 6.58 13.55 3.42
CA HIS A 250 5.23 13.46 3.96
C HIS A 250 4.53 12.21 3.45
N LEU A 251 3.63 11.66 4.27
CA LEU A 251 2.87 10.46 3.90
C LEU A 251 2.05 10.66 2.63
N ARG A 252 1.42 11.82 2.48
CA ARG A 252 0.60 12.15 1.30
C ARG A 252 1.41 12.20 0.01
N ASP A 253 2.71 12.49 0.08
CA ASP A 253 3.59 12.63 -1.08
C ASP A 253 3.84 11.28 -1.78
N PHE A 254 3.61 10.16 -1.12
CA PHE A 254 3.61 8.86 -1.79
C PHE A 254 2.47 8.72 -2.78
N PHE A 255 1.35 9.38 -2.53
CA PHE A 255 0.15 9.35 -3.37
C PHE A 255 0.21 10.39 -4.48
N SER A 256 0.42 11.64 -4.13
CA SER A 256 0.49 12.77 -5.06
C SER A 256 1.28 13.93 -4.47
N THR A 257 2.01 14.63 -5.33
CA THR A 257 2.76 15.84 -5.00
C THR A 257 2.41 16.98 -5.95
N LYS A 258 2.71 18.21 -5.57
CA LYS A 258 2.44 19.38 -6.43
C LYS A 258 3.21 19.36 -7.76
N ASP A 259 4.38 18.73 -7.77
CA ASP A 259 5.24 18.56 -8.95
C ASP A 259 4.97 17.24 -9.71
N GLY A 260 3.98 16.48 -9.27
CA GLY A 260 3.52 15.27 -9.95
C GLY A 260 4.40 14.05 -9.71
N GLY A 261 5.04 13.93 -8.55
CA GLY A 261 5.96 12.85 -8.21
C GLY A 261 5.37 11.76 -7.30
N GLY A 262 4.07 11.74 -7.02
CA GLY A 262 3.40 10.65 -6.32
C GLY A 262 3.03 9.50 -7.25
N LEU A 263 2.75 8.32 -6.70
CA LEU A 263 2.41 7.14 -7.50
C LEU A 263 1.17 7.40 -8.38
N ALA A 264 0.12 7.99 -7.83
CA ALA A 264 -1.09 8.31 -8.60
C ALA A 264 -0.80 9.29 -9.73
N ASP A 265 0.09 10.27 -9.51
CA ASP A 265 0.49 11.23 -10.54
C ASP A 265 1.23 10.52 -11.69
N GLU A 266 2.17 9.65 -11.36
CA GLU A 266 2.98 8.92 -12.34
C GLU A 266 2.10 8.00 -13.18
N ILE A 267 1.24 7.20 -12.55
CA ILE A 267 0.37 6.26 -13.25
C ILE A 267 -0.69 7.00 -14.09
N SER A 268 -1.35 8.01 -13.52
CA SER A 268 -2.36 8.80 -14.23
C SER A 268 -1.81 9.50 -15.46
N ARG A 269 -0.56 9.99 -15.39
CA ARG A 269 0.11 10.69 -16.48
C ARG A 269 0.70 9.74 -17.53
N SER A 270 1.04 8.52 -17.13
CA SER A 270 1.81 7.59 -17.98
C SER A 270 0.97 6.55 -18.68
N TYR A 271 -0.26 6.25 -18.22
CA TYR A 271 -1.07 5.16 -18.74
C TYR A 271 -2.54 5.58 -18.92
N PHE A 272 -3.20 4.96 -19.89
CA PHE A 272 -4.65 5.04 -20.07
C PHE A 272 -5.33 3.95 -19.22
N SER A 273 -6.60 4.19 -18.89
CA SER A 273 -7.54 3.13 -18.54
C SER A 273 -8.56 2.93 -19.68
N PRO A 274 -9.29 1.81 -19.74
CA PRO A 274 -10.16 1.49 -20.88
C PRO A 274 -11.12 2.62 -21.28
N ASN A 275 -11.79 3.26 -20.32
CA ASN A 275 -12.74 4.33 -20.61
C ASN A 275 -12.13 5.74 -20.65
N THR A 276 -10.80 5.86 -20.57
CA THR A 276 -10.08 7.13 -20.72
C THR A 276 -9.19 7.17 -21.96
N LEU A 277 -9.30 6.15 -22.82
CA LEU A 277 -8.71 6.16 -24.15
C LEU A 277 -9.25 7.32 -24.98
N PRO A 278 -8.50 7.78 -26.02
CA PRO A 278 -9.01 8.76 -26.97
C PRO A 278 -10.29 8.26 -27.62
N GLU A 279 -11.27 9.16 -27.80
CA GLU A 279 -12.52 8.81 -28.49
C GLU A 279 -12.29 8.46 -29.96
N PRO A 280 -13.13 7.59 -30.53
CA PRO A 280 -13.12 7.34 -31.97
C PRO A 280 -13.19 8.65 -32.76
N THR A 281 -12.23 8.87 -33.65
CA THR A 281 -12.08 10.11 -34.39
C THR A 281 -12.04 9.80 -35.89
N ARG A 282 -12.83 10.52 -36.68
CA ARG A 282 -12.81 10.36 -38.15
C ARG A 282 -11.42 10.69 -38.70
N VAL A 283 -10.88 9.79 -39.51
CA VAL A 283 -9.56 9.96 -40.08
C VAL A 283 -9.55 11.07 -41.13
N SER A 284 -8.59 11.98 -41.00
CA SER A 284 -8.29 13.01 -41.98
C SER A 284 -6.78 13.14 -42.12
N ALA A 285 -6.29 13.93 -43.08
CA ALA A 285 -4.85 14.15 -43.29
C ALA A 285 -4.12 14.67 -42.03
N ASP A 286 -4.83 15.39 -41.17
CA ASP A 286 -4.30 16.01 -39.95
C ASP A 286 -4.91 15.42 -38.65
N THR A 287 -5.37 14.15 -38.71
CA THR A 287 -6.01 13.53 -37.55
C THR A 287 -5.08 13.47 -36.34
N ARG A 288 -5.49 14.15 -35.28
CA ARG A 288 -4.88 14.07 -33.96
C ARG A 288 -5.93 13.60 -32.97
N PRO A 289 -5.60 12.63 -32.10
CA PRO A 289 -6.52 12.22 -31.03
C PRO A 289 -6.85 13.42 -30.12
N THR A 290 -8.13 13.63 -29.85
CA THR A 290 -8.56 14.62 -28.85
C THR A 290 -8.44 14.00 -27.47
N LEU A 291 -7.65 14.63 -26.62
CA LEU A 291 -7.34 14.12 -25.28
C LEU A 291 -8.07 14.99 -24.25
N ARG A 292 -8.82 14.37 -23.36
CA ARG A 292 -9.71 15.07 -22.41
C ARG A 292 -9.11 15.35 -21.04
N ARG A 293 -7.93 14.79 -20.71
CA ARG A 293 -7.30 14.87 -19.37
C ARG A 293 -5.78 14.90 -19.49
N PRO A 294 -5.02 15.09 -18.37
CA PRO A 294 -3.59 14.82 -18.38
C PRO A 294 -3.37 13.45 -19.00
N GLN A 295 -2.59 13.40 -20.08
CA GLN A 295 -2.53 12.24 -20.95
C GLN A 295 -1.09 11.77 -21.05
N PRO A 296 -0.88 10.47 -21.26
CA PRO A 296 0.42 9.99 -21.69
C PRO A 296 0.94 10.82 -22.86
N ALA A 297 2.25 11.12 -22.86
CA ALA A 297 2.87 11.82 -23.97
C ALA A 297 2.72 10.98 -25.24
N LEU A 298 1.98 11.49 -26.22
CA LEU A 298 1.75 10.82 -27.48
C LEU A 298 2.80 11.27 -28.50
N PRO A 299 3.17 10.38 -29.44
CA PRO A 299 4.02 10.76 -30.56
C PRO A 299 3.36 11.86 -31.39
N ALA A 300 4.17 12.73 -31.96
CA ALA A 300 3.69 13.88 -32.74
C ALA A 300 2.80 13.48 -33.93
N ARG A 301 3.01 12.27 -34.45
CA ARG A 301 2.21 11.71 -35.56
C ARG A 301 1.94 10.23 -35.31
N LEU A 302 0.72 9.80 -35.60
CA LEU A 302 0.34 8.40 -35.66
C LEU A 302 0.64 7.78 -37.02
N ASN A 303 1.00 6.50 -37.05
CA ASN A 303 1.21 5.77 -38.30
C ASN A 303 -0.14 5.25 -38.82
N LEU A 304 -0.88 6.09 -39.55
CA LEU A 304 -2.20 5.73 -40.08
C LEU A 304 -2.14 4.63 -41.12
N MET A 305 -1.03 4.47 -41.87
CA MET A 305 -0.87 3.37 -42.82
C MET A 305 -0.76 2.00 -42.11
N ALA A 306 -0.05 1.95 -40.98
CA ALA A 306 0.01 0.76 -40.15
C ALA A 306 -1.31 0.53 -39.41
N ALA A 307 -2.00 1.57 -39.01
CA ALA A 307 -3.30 1.48 -38.34
C ALA A 307 -4.42 0.98 -39.23
N ASN A 308 -4.29 1.11 -40.57
CA ASN A 308 -5.26 0.63 -41.56
C ASN A 308 -5.08 -0.85 -41.92
N ARG A 309 -4.18 -1.59 -41.25
CA ARG A 309 -4.05 -3.06 -41.40
C ARG A 309 -5.00 -3.74 -40.44
N ASP A 310 -5.36 -4.99 -40.72
CA ASP A 310 -6.30 -5.77 -39.89
C ASP A 310 -5.90 -5.87 -38.44
N GLU A 311 -4.59 -5.95 -38.14
CA GLU A 311 -4.06 -6.02 -36.78
C GLU A 311 -3.90 -4.65 -36.13
N GLY A 312 -4.06 -3.56 -36.87
CA GLY A 312 -3.75 -2.21 -36.39
C GLY A 312 -2.28 -2.01 -36.06
N THR A 313 -1.99 -1.10 -35.14
CA THR A 313 -0.63 -0.85 -34.66
C THR A 313 -0.60 -0.40 -33.21
N THR A 314 0.58 -0.43 -32.59
CA THR A 314 0.77 -0.14 -31.18
C THR A 314 1.19 1.31 -30.98
N LEU A 315 0.52 2.01 -30.07
CA LEU A 315 0.94 3.27 -29.52
C LEU A 315 1.89 3.01 -28.35
N ARG A 316 3.09 3.55 -28.41
CA ARG A 316 4.12 3.37 -27.37
C ARG A 316 4.55 4.71 -26.78
N ASN A 317 4.93 4.69 -25.48
CA ASN A 317 5.58 5.84 -24.84
C ASN A 317 7.07 5.94 -25.25
N ALA A 318 7.75 6.96 -24.76
CA ALA A 318 9.18 7.18 -25.03
C ALA A 318 10.08 6.04 -24.54
N ALA A 319 9.66 5.27 -23.52
CA ALA A 319 10.38 4.10 -23.02
C ALA A 319 10.08 2.82 -23.82
N GLY A 320 9.25 2.89 -24.86
CA GLY A 320 8.87 1.76 -25.70
C GLY A 320 7.77 0.88 -25.13
N VAL A 321 7.14 1.25 -24.00
CA VAL A 321 6.05 0.50 -23.38
C VAL A 321 4.74 0.77 -24.13
N CYS A 322 3.95 -0.25 -24.35
CA CYS A 322 2.63 -0.14 -24.98
C CYS A 322 1.69 0.72 -24.11
N LEU A 323 1.06 1.73 -24.74
CA LEU A 323 0.00 2.55 -24.12
C LEU A 323 -1.40 2.11 -24.55
N ALA A 324 -1.54 1.75 -25.83
CA ALA A 324 -2.75 1.27 -26.44
C ALA A 324 -2.46 0.65 -27.81
N ARG A 325 -3.36 -0.14 -28.33
CA ARG A 325 -3.48 -0.46 -29.76
C ARG A 325 -4.35 0.58 -30.43
N TYR A 326 -4.07 0.90 -31.68
CA TYR A 326 -4.96 1.74 -32.49
C TYR A 326 -5.08 1.19 -33.89
N ARG A 327 -6.27 1.36 -34.46
CA ARG A 327 -6.61 0.91 -35.82
C ARG A 327 -7.62 1.85 -36.48
N VAL A 328 -7.71 1.77 -37.78
CA VAL A 328 -8.70 2.48 -38.57
C VAL A 328 -9.80 1.52 -38.95
N GLU A 329 -11.01 1.75 -38.45
CA GLU A 329 -12.20 0.99 -38.74
C GLU A 329 -13.29 1.93 -39.25
N HIS A 330 -13.87 1.65 -40.42
CA HIS A 330 -14.93 2.46 -41.02
C HIS A 330 -14.60 3.97 -41.05
N ASP A 331 -13.39 4.30 -41.48
CA ASP A 331 -12.85 5.66 -41.52
C ASP A 331 -12.72 6.32 -40.13
N GLN A 332 -12.79 5.58 -39.04
CA GLN A 332 -12.57 6.06 -37.67
C GLN A 332 -11.31 5.45 -37.09
N LEU A 333 -10.51 6.30 -36.46
CA LEU A 333 -9.38 5.91 -35.63
C LEU A 333 -9.91 5.50 -34.26
N THR A 334 -9.71 4.24 -33.89
CA THR A 334 -10.16 3.65 -32.62
C THR A 334 -8.98 3.18 -31.80
N PHE A 335 -9.14 3.16 -30.46
CA PHE A 335 -8.11 2.76 -29.51
C PHE A 335 -8.63 1.64 -28.59
N SER A 336 -7.75 0.73 -28.21
CA SER A 336 -8.05 -0.35 -27.27
C SER A 336 -6.80 -0.72 -26.45
N ILE A 337 -6.98 -1.34 -25.30
CA ILE A 337 -5.91 -1.96 -24.53
C ILE A 337 -6.18 -3.47 -24.56
N ASP A 338 -5.30 -4.22 -25.23
CA ASP A 338 -5.33 -5.68 -25.24
C ASP A 338 -4.46 -6.28 -24.11
N ASP A 339 -4.49 -7.60 -23.97
CA ASP A 339 -3.77 -8.30 -22.91
C ASP A 339 -2.25 -8.15 -23.05
N ASP A 340 -1.71 -8.16 -24.25
CA ASP A 340 -0.28 -7.97 -24.49
C ASP A 340 0.17 -6.59 -24.05
N CYS A 341 -0.64 -5.56 -24.40
CA CYS A 341 -0.38 -4.19 -23.96
C CYS A 341 -0.46 -4.05 -22.45
N ALA A 342 -1.45 -4.68 -21.81
CA ALA A 342 -1.59 -4.70 -20.37
C ALA A 342 -0.39 -5.40 -19.69
N LEU A 343 0.08 -6.52 -20.24
CA LEU A 343 1.27 -7.23 -19.73
C LEU A 343 2.55 -6.38 -19.79
N GLU A 344 2.76 -5.67 -20.92
CA GLU A 344 3.90 -4.74 -21.03
C GLU A 344 3.83 -3.63 -19.99
N GLN A 345 2.64 -3.08 -19.73
CA GLN A 345 2.43 -2.06 -18.69
C GLN A 345 2.69 -2.62 -17.29
N LEU A 346 2.16 -3.78 -16.97
CA LEU A 346 2.32 -4.46 -15.70
C LEU A 346 3.78 -4.75 -15.36
N ALA A 347 4.58 -5.15 -16.36
CA ALA A 347 6.01 -5.40 -16.17
C ALA A 347 6.80 -4.17 -15.67
N VAL A 348 6.29 -2.96 -15.94
CA VAL A 348 6.86 -1.69 -15.49
C VAL A 348 6.17 -1.16 -14.23
N ILE A 349 4.85 -1.29 -14.16
CA ILE A 349 4.06 -0.72 -13.05
C ILE A 349 4.30 -1.49 -11.73
N LEU A 350 4.32 -2.83 -11.75
CA LEU A 350 4.42 -3.61 -10.51
C LEU A 350 5.73 -3.33 -9.73
N PRO A 351 6.93 -3.31 -10.35
CA PRO A 351 8.14 -2.95 -9.63
C PRO A 351 8.12 -1.48 -9.16
N GLU A 352 7.49 -0.56 -9.89
CA GLU A 352 7.35 0.81 -9.46
C GLU A 352 6.43 0.94 -8.24
N VAL A 353 5.30 0.25 -8.21
CA VAL A 353 4.42 0.16 -7.03
C VAL A 353 5.20 -0.33 -5.81
N SER A 354 5.93 -1.46 -5.96
CA SER A 354 6.77 -1.97 -4.86
C SER A 354 7.86 -1.00 -4.41
N ALA A 355 8.38 -0.15 -5.31
CA ALA A 355 9.34 0.90 -4.96
C ALA A 355 8.74 1.98 -4.04
N TYR A 356 7.50 2.40 -4.34
CA TYR A 356 6.75 3.33 -3.48
C TYR A 356 6.35 2.69 -2.16
N GLU A 357 5.90 1.44 -2.16
CA GLU A 357 5.57 0.69 -0.94
C GLU A 357 6.79 0.49 -0.04
N ALA A 358 7.96 0.17 -0.61
CA ALA A 358 9.20 0.05 0.15
C ALA A 358 9.60 1.39 0.81
N GLY A 359 9.46 2.48 0.07
CA GLY A 359 9.67 3.82 0.61
C GLY A 359 8.69 4.18 1.72
N MET A 360 7.42 3.82 1.59
CA MET A 360 6.42 4.01 2.64
C MET A 360 6.75 3.19 3.90
N LEU A 361 7.21 1.95 3.78
CA LEU A 361 7.70 1.15 4.92
C LEU A 361 8.86 1.86 5.62
N ASP A 362 9.84 2.35 4.85
CA ASP A 362 10.97 3.09 5.38
C ASP A 362 10.53 4.38 6.08
N PHE A 363 9.50 5.05 5.55
CA PHE A 363 8.89 6.24 6.14
C PHE A 363 8.15 5.93 7.43
N LEU A 364 7.33 4.90 7.48
CA LEU A 364 6.55 4.50 8.65
C LEU A 364 7.44 4.11 9.84
N LEU A 365 8.60 3.50 9.56
CA LEU A 365 9.56 3.03 10.57
C LEU A 365 10.76 3.97 10.71
N ARG A 366 10.68 5.21 10.17
CA ARG A 366 11.75 6.20 10.28
C ARG A 366 11.94 6.65 11.73
N GLY A 367 13.00 7.36 11.97
CA GLY A 367 13.33 7.91 13.27
C GLY A 367 14.22 6.98 14.08
N GLU A 368 15.39 7.48 14.38
CA GLU A 368 16.39 6.78 15.18
C GLU A 368 16.85 7.70 16.30
N LEU A 369 17.06 7.09 17.46
CA LEU A 369 17.69 7.73 18.61
C LEU A 369 19.05 7.11 18.84
N THR A 370 19.99 7.94 19.25
CA THR A 370 21.32 7.51 19.70
C THR A 370 21.37 7.62 21.21
N LEU A 371 21.90 6.59 21.85
CA LEU A 371 22.05 6.54 23.31
C LEU A 371 23.53 6.55 23.66
N GLY A 372 23.87 7.27 24.71
CA GLY A 372 25.20 7.28 25.31
C GLY A 372 25.09 7.21 26.83
N VAL A 373 25.96 6.44 27.47
CA VAL A 373 26.04 6.30 28.93
C VAL A 373 27.40 6.81 29.41
N ALA A 374 27.36 7.77 30.33
CA ALA A 374 28.47 8.20 31.15
C ALA A 374 27.92 8.30 32.59
N ASP A 375 28.07 9.41 33.27
CA ASP A 375 27.39 9.67 34.58
C ASP A 375 25.87 9.67 34.47
N LYS A 376 25.36 9.98 33.29
CA LYS A 376 23.94 9.95 32.91
C LYS A 376 23.76 9.24 31.59
N LEU A 377 22.56 8.70 31.38
CA LEU A 377 22.12 8.23 30.08
C LEU A 377 21.63 9.43 29.25
N THR A 378 22.32 9.72 28.17
CA THR A 378 21.95 10.79 27.22
C THR A 378 21.23 10.19 26.05
N VAL A 379 20.14 10.85 25.63
CA VAL A 379 19.39 10.52 24.41
C VAL A 379 19.60 11.63 23.41
N SER A 380 20.01 11.28 22.20
CA SER A 380 20.21 12.20 21.07
C SER A 380 19.40 11.75 19.85
N GLY A 381 19.08 12.67 18.97
CA GLY A 381 18.35 12.41 17.73
C GLY A 381 18.47 13.58 16.76
N ALA A 382 18.02 13.38 15.54
CA ALA A 382 17.98 14.41 14.49
C ALA A 382 16.63 14.41 13.79
N GLY A 383 16.21 15.57 13.29
CA GLY A 383 14.98 15.69 12.51
C GLY A 383 13.70 15.37 13.30
N LEU A 384 13.69 15.63 14.62
CA LEU A 384 12.56 15.39 15.50
C LEU A 384 11.98 16.73 15.97
N GLY A 385 10.65 16.81 16.00
CA GLY A 385 9.90 17.93 16.59
C GLY A 385 9.72 17.79 18.09
N ALA A 386 8.74 18.50 18.63
CA ALA A 386 8.37 18.37 20.03
C ALA A 386 7.73 17.01 20.32
N GLY A 387 8.06 16.41 21.46
CA GLY A 387 7.53 15.10 21.84
C GLY A 387 7.98 14.63 23.20
N LYS A 388 7.69 13.37 23.47
CA LYS A 388 8.03 12.71 24.74
C LYS A 388 8.91 11.49 24.50
N ILE A 389 9.94 11.35 25.33
CA ILE A 389 10.84 10.18 25.32
C ILE A 389 10.59 9.39 26.59
N GLU A 390 10.36 8.09 26.43
CA GLU A 390 10.36 7.13 27.52
C GLU A 390 11.64 6.30 27.44
N VAL A 391 12.31 6.13 28.56
CA VAL A 391 13.54 5.33 28.70
C VAL A 391 13.22 4.08 29.49
N LEU A 392 13.57 2.95 28.93
CA LEU A 392 13.30 1.61 29.44
C LEU A 392 14.61 0.85 29.63
N VAL A 393 14.68 0.03 30.66
CA VAL A 393 15.74 -0.96 30.85
C VAL A 393 15.18 -2.35 30.67
N GLU A 394 15.88 -3.17 29.93
CA GLU A 394 15.55 -4.57 29.67
C GLU A 394 16.45 -5.47 30.52
N ASP A 395 15.86 -6.43 31.24
CA ASP A 395 16.56 -7.43 32.01
C ASP A 395 16.97 -8.65 31.15
N ASP A 396 17.61 -9.65 31.75
CA ASP A 396 18.04 -10.90 31.12
C ASP A 396 16.91 -11.79 30.61
N ARG A 397 15.67 -11.56 31.07
CA ARG A 397 14.44 -12.25 30.61
C ARG A 397 13.74 -11.46 29.50
N GLY A 398 14.30 -10.32 29.11
CA GLY A 398 13.72 -9.42 28.14
C GLY A 398 12.53 -8.60 28.68
N VAL A 399 12.35 -8.50 30.01
CA VAL A 399 11.31 -7.66 30.60
C VAL A 399 11.80 -6.23 30.67
N ARG A 400 10.99 -5.28 30.23
CA ARG A 400 11.27 -3.84 30.23
C ARG A 400 10.61 -3.13 31.36
N THR A 401 11.37 -2.27 32.04
CA THR A 401 10.88 -1.41 33.11
C THR A 401 11.25 0.04 32.78
N SER A 402 10.30 0.95 32.93
CA SER A 402 10.55 2.39 32.73
C SER A 402 11.44 2.92 33.84
N VAL A 403 12.53 3.59 33.47
CA VAL A 403 13.49 4.22 34.39
C VAL A 403 13.42 5.74 34.33
N GLY A 404 12.67 6.31 33.41
CA GLY A 404 12.43 7.75 33.33
C GLY A 404 11.70 8.15 32.05
N SER A 405 11.22 9.37 32.06
CA SER A 405 10.67 10.02 30.88
C SER A 405 11.06 11.49 30.86
N LEU A 406 11.16 12.04 29.66
CA LEU A 406 11.49 13.45 29.45
C LEU A 406 10.69 14.01 28.28
N ASP A 407 10.30 15.26 28.38
CA ASP A 407 9.76 16.04 27.28
C ASP A 407 10.92 16.70 26.52
N THR A 408 10.80 16.78 25.22
CA THR A 408 11.80 17.42 24.37
C THR A 408 11.15 18.40 23.41
N ALA A 409 11.83 19.50 23.12
CA ALA A 409 11.47 20.42 22.04
C ALA A 409 11.85 19.88 20.66
N GLY A 410 12.58 18.76 20.61
CA GLY A 410 13.07 18.15 19.39
C GLY A 410 14.50 18.56 19.05
N ALA A 411 14.94 18.14 17.85
CA ALA A 411 16.24 18.47 17.30
C ALA A 411 16.10 18.74 15.79
N PRO A 412 16.82 19.70 15.22
CA PRO A 412 16.77 20.00 13.78
C PRO A 412 17.22 18.79 12.95
N ALA A 413 16.95 18.82 11.66
CA ALA A 413 17.50 17.88 10.70
C ALA A 413 19.01 18.08 10.59
N GLY A 414 19.77 17.01 10.34
CA GLY A 414 21.22 17.03 10.22
C GLY A 414 21.90 16.18 11.30
N GLU A 415 22.89 16.74 11.97
CA GLU A 415 23.62 16.01 13.01
C GLU A 415 22.76 15.77 14.25
N PRO A 416 22.88 14.57 14.90
CA PRO A 416 22.15 14.27 16.11
C PRO A 416 22.49 15.25 17.25
N ALA A 417 21.46 15.86 17.83
CA ALA A 417 21.59 16.76 18.98
C ALA A 417 21.01 16.11 20.25
N ALA A 418 21.48 16.53 21.40
CA ALA A 418 20.98 16.03 22.69
C ALA A 418 19.51 16.44 22.90
N LEU A 419 18.66 15.46 23.12
CA LEU A 419 17.25 15.62 23.42
C LEU A 419 16.98 15.69 24.94
N GLY A 420 17.89 15.16 25.72
CA GLY A 420 17.85 15.16 27.16
C GLY A 420 18.65 14.01 27.79
N SER A 421 18.59 13.92 29.13
CA SER A 421 19.24 12.85 29.87
C SER A 421 18.42 12.40 31.08
N VAL A 422 18.56 11.13 31.44
CA VAL A 422 18.03 10.54 32.67
C VAL A 422 19.18 9.94 33.51
N ALA A 423 18.89 9.53 34.75
CA ALA A 423 19.87 8.82 35.54
C ALA A 423 20.34 7.55 34.81
N ALA A 424 21.62 7.26 34.87
CA ALA A 424 22.15 6.01 34.31
C ALA A 424 21.54 4.81 35.06
N PRO A 425 21.03 3.79 34.37
CA PRO A 425 20.48 2.62 35.04
C PRO A 425 21.60 1.81 35.72
N ALA A 426 21.32 1.34 36.92
CA ALA A 426 22.30 0.59 37.74
C ALA A 426 22.36 -0.91 37.36
N ALA A 427 21.37 -1.43 36.67
CA ALA A 427 21.28 -2.85 36.28
C ALA A 427 20.48 -3.00 35.00
N GLY A 428 20.62 -4.15 34.33
CA GLY A 428 19.96 -4.52 33.08
C GLY A 428 20.96 -4.97 32.02
N VAL A 429 20.47 -5.49 30.90
CA VAL A 429 21.30 -5.93 29.78
C VAL A 429 21.24 -4.97 28.59
N ARG A 430 20.17 -4.18 28.52
CA ARG A 430 19.92 -3.27 27.40
C ARG A 430 19.10 -2.05 27.84
N VAL A 431 19.39 -0.91 27.24
CA VAL A 431 18.54 0.28 27.34
C VAL A 431 17.81 0.51 26.04
N VAL A 432 16.55 0.92 26.13
CA VAL A 432 15.72 1.31 24.98
C VAL A 432 15.11 2.67 25.27
N ALA A 433 15.25 3.61 24.34
CA ALA A 433 14.54 4.89 24.37
C ALA A 433 13.50 4.93 23.25
N VAL A 434 12.30 5.38 23.57
CA VAL A 434 11.17 5.48 22.66
C VAL A 434 10.66 6.91 22.67
N TYR A 435 10.81 7.59 21.56
CA TYR A 435 10.25 8.92 21.32
C TYR A 435 8.89 8.80 20.63
N ARG A 436 7.94 9.63 21.06
CA ARG A 436 6.64 9.84 20.43
C ARG A 436 6.42 11.34 20.23
N GLY A 437 6.17 11.75 19.02
CA GLY A 437 5.97 13.15 18.69
C GLY A 437 5.80 13.36 17.19
N THR A 438 6.37 14.44 16.69
CA THR A 438 6.43 14.72 15.25
C THR A 438 7.88 14.71 14.78
N ASP A 439 8.09 14.53 13.47
CA ASP A 439 9.38 14.84 12.86
C ASP A 439 9.50 16.35 12.54
N ALA A 440 10.61 16.75 11.95
CA ALA A 440 10.87 18.14 11.57
C ALA A 440 9.92 18.66 10.47
N ALA A 441 9.25 17.77 9.73
CA ALA A 441 8.23 18.10 8.74
C ALA A 441 6.81 18.19 9.35
N GLY A 442 6.67 17.92 10.64
CA GLY A 442 5.38 17.92 11.35
C GLY A 442 4.60 16.61 11.25
N GLU A 443 5.15 15.58 10.60
CA GLU A 443 4.52 14.26 10.49
C GLU A 443 4.66 13.47 11.80
N PRO A 444 3.61 12.78 12.25
CA PRO A 444 3.67 11.96 13.44
C PRO A 444 4.69 10.81 13.29
N ILE A 445 5.45 10.54 14.36
CA ILE A 445 6.55 9.58 14.33
C ILE A 445 6.75 8.89 15.69
N VAL A 446 7.25 7.66 15.64
CA VAL A 446 7.86 6.95 16.75
C VAL A 446 9.31 6.70 16.41
N ALA A 447 10.24 7.31 17.14
CA ALA A 447 11.67 7.05 16.98
C ALA A 447 12.20 6.19 18.12
N VAL A 448 13.13 5.30 17.83
CA VAL A 448 13.64 4.32 18.80
C VAL A 448 15.15 4.22 18.71
N GLY A 449 15.78 4.20 19.86
CA GLY A 449 17.18 3.84 20.05
C GLY A 449 17.34 2.73 21.07
N ALA A 450 18.34 1.90 20.89
CA ALA A 450 18.67 0.87 21.86
C ALA A 450 20.18 0.63 21.90
N MET A 451 20.70 0.32 23.08
CA MET A 451 22.10 -0.03 23.27
C MET A 451 22.25 -1.11 24.35
N PRO A 452 23.23 -2.02 24.24
CA PRO A 452 23.57 -2.90 25.34
C PRO A 452 24.12 -2.10 26.52
N LEU A 453 23.85 -2.57 27.75
CA LEU A 453 24.55 -2.12 28.96
C LEU A 453 25.74 -3.03 29.18
N THR A 454 26.94 -2.47 29.11
CA THR A 454 28.18 -3.13 29.53
C THR A 454 28.48 -2.66 30.94
N HIS A 455 28.46 -3.58 31.90
CA HIS A 455 28.82 -3.32 33.31
C HIS A 455 30.30 -3.58 33.54
#